data_6e935a8ce18964167e0025b4067d4fab
#
_entry.id   6e935a8ce18964167e0025b4067d4fab
#
_cell.length_a   1.000
_cell.length_b   1.000
_cell.length_c   1.000
_cell.angle_alpha   90.00
_cell.angle_beta   90.00
_cell.angle_gamma   90.00
#
_symmetry.space_group_name_H-M   'P 1'
#
loop_
_entity.id
_entity.type
_entity.pdbx_description
1 polymer ?
#
loop_
_entity_poly.entity_id
_entity_poly.type
_entity_poly.pdbx_seq_one_letter_code
_entity_poly.pdbx_strand_id
1 'polypeptide(L)'
;TDKLINRIAEKNNLEKLRDLELDVENYIFDINEGIKVNEYIENATTFDAHYIKTKNKEVAEILQKVHGSGKELEGEFKIFDEIKKYEDLIQGEIKYAYYDKIRDKVFGLQSHLEEIGIDRKSCHIDLVPENFIEDENGRVYLIDWEYSSMNDPMWDLAALFIESNYRKSEEGDFFKYYYSEKTPVSIAKIMIYKILQDFLWSLWTIYKEEQGAEFGSYGQDRYNRCLKNLKEYIESYEK
;
A
#
# COMPACT_ATOMS: atom_id res chain seq x y z
N THR A 1 3.63 -21.86 0.96
CA THR A 1 3.28 -20.71 0.08
C THR A 1 2.01 -20.07 0.62
N ASP A 2 2.01 -18.76 0.83
CA ASP A 2 0.83 -18.05 1.32
C ASP A 2 -0.30 -18.16 0.28
N LYS A 3 -1.40 -18.81 0.64
CA LYS A 3 -2.55 -19.03 -0.26
C LYS A 3 -3.28 -17.72 -0.60
N LEU A 4 -2.90 -16.63 0.05
CA LEU A 4 -3.49 -15.30 -0.16
C LEU A 4 -2.88 -14.56 -1.36
N ILE A 5 -1.69 -14.98 -1.82
CA ILE A 5 -0.96 -14.35 -2.93
C ILE A 5 -1.25 -15.09 -4.24
N ASN A 6 -1.62 -14.33 -5.27
CA ASN A 6 -1.79 -14.86 -6.61
C ASN A 6 -0.47 -14.81 -7.40
N ARG A 7 0.34 -15.86 -7.30
CA ARG A 7 1.66 -15.93 -7.94
C ARG A 7 1.62 -15.87 -9.47
N ILE A 8 0.50 -16.25 -10.08
CA ILE A 8 0.32 -16.13 -11.54
C ILE A 8 0.18 -14.66 -11.90
N ALA A 9 -0.69 -13.92 -11.19
CA ALA A 9 -0.87 -12.51 -11.42
C ALA A 9 0.44 -11.73 -11.15
N GLU A 10 1.14 -12.02 -10.06
CA GLU A 10 2.45 -11.40 -9.75
C GLU A 10 3.42 -11.56 -10.93
N LYS A 11 3.62 -12.79 -11.42
CA LYS A 11 4.51 -13.06 -12.55
C LYS A 11 4.12 -12.26 -13.79
N ASN A 12 2.84 -12.31 -14.16
CA ASN A 12 2.33 -11.62 -15.35
C ASN A 12 2.45 -10.10 -15.20
N ASN A 13 2.26 -9.56 -14.00
CA ASN A 13 2.41 -8.14 -13.71
C ASN A 13 3.88 -7.70 -13.81
N LEU A 14 4.82 -8.49 -13.28
CA LEU A 14 6.26 -8.25 -13.45
C LEU A 14 6.68 -8.22 -14.92
N GLU A 15 6.17 -9.16 -15.74
CA GLU A 15 6.43 -9.17 -17.18
C GLU A 15 5.87 -7.92 -17.87
N LYS A 16 4.66 -7.46 -17.48
CA LYS A 16 4.06 -6.23 -18.02
C LYS A 16 4.82 -4.96 -17.61
N LEU A 17 5.40 -4.92 -16.41
CA LEU A 17 6.11 -3.75 -15.88
C LEU A 17 7.59 -3.72 -16.26
N ARG A 18 8.13 -4.79 -16.85
CA ARG A 18 9.56 -4.98 -17.10
C ARG A 18 10.22 -3.83 -17.87
N ASP A 19 9.55 -3.26 -18.85
CA ASP A 19 10.06 -2.16 -19.66
C ASP A 19 10.09 -0.80 -18.94
N LEU A 20 9.50 -0.70 -17.75
CA LEU A 20 9.63 0.46 -16.88
C LEU A 20 10.98 0.48 -16.13
N GLU A 21 11.68 -0.64 -16.08
CA GLU A 21 12.99 -0.82 -15.44
C GLU A 21 13.00 -0.35 -13.96
N LEU A 22 11.92 -0.64 -13.22
CA LEU A 22 11.74 -0.22 -11.83
C LEU A 22 12.15 -1.29 -10.82
N ASP A 23 12.06 -2.57 -11.20
CA ASP A 23 12.43 -3.71 -10.36
C ASP A 23 13.84 -4.22 -10.72
N VAL A 24 14.39 -5.08 -9.88
CA VAL A 24 15.60 -5.87 -10.16
C VAL A 24 15.30 -6.96 -11.18
N GLU A 25 16.31 -7.46 -11.88
CA GLU A 25 16.11 -8.54 -12.85
C GLU A 25 15.62 -9.82 -12.14
N ASN A 26 14.56 -10.43 -12.67
CA ASN A 26 14.03 -11.70 -12.19
C ASN A 26 14.59 -12.84 -13.06
N TYR A 27 15.42 -13.71 -12.49
CA TYR A 27 16.05 -14.82 -13.19
C TYR A 27 15.17 -16.07 -13.23
N ILE A 28 14.48 -16.38 -12.13
CA ILE A 28 13.62 -17.55 -12.00
C ILE A 28 12.37 -17.17 -11.22
N PHE A 29 11.23 -17.54 -11.76
CA PHE A 29 9.96 -17.48 -11.04
C PHE A 29 9.20 -18.79 -11.21
N ASP A 30 9.36 -19.72 -10.27
CA ASP A 30 8.59 -20.95 -10.20
C ASP A 30 7.30 -20.72 -9.42
N ILE A 31 6.17 -20.66 -10.16
CA ILE A 31 4.86 -20.42 -9.60
C ILE A 31 4.39 -21.59 -8.72
N ASN A 32 4.78 -22.84 -9.08
CA ASN A 32 4.29 -24.03 -8.37
C ASN A 32 4.94 -24.16 -7.00
N GLU A 33 6.26 -23.94 -6.94
CA GLU A 33 7.02 -23.99 -5.70
C GLU A 33 7.01 -22.65 -4.94
N GLY A 34 6.60 -21.56 -5.60
CA GLY A 34 6.62 -20.20 -5.01
C GLY A 34 8.03 -19.67 -4.82
N ILE A 35 8.97 -20.09 -5.68
CA ILE A 35 10.37 -19.67 -5.62
C ILE A 35 10.59 -18.54 -6.63
N LYS A 36 11.12 -17.42 -6.14
CA LYS A 36 11.56 -16.29 -6.97
C LYS A 36 13.05 -16.03 -6.71
N VAL A 37 13.85 -16.00 -7.78
CA VAL A 37 15.28 -15.70 -7.73
C VAL A 37 15.53 -14.44 -8.53
N ASN A 38 15.94 -13.40 -7.84
CA ASN A 38 16.20 -12.09 -8.40
C ASN A 38 17.69 -11.78 -8.46
N GLU A 39 18.05 -10.79 -9.26
CA GLU A 39 19.35 -10.14 -9.20
C GLU A 39 19.64 -9.65 -7.77
N TYR A 40 20.87 -9.88 -7.34
CA TYR A 40 21.37 -9.34 -6.07
C TYR A 40 22.11 -8.04 -6.33
N ILE A 41 21.65 -6.95 -5.74
CA ILE A 41 22.32 -5.65 -5.86
C ILE A 41 23.36 -5.53 -4.74
N GLU A 42 24.63 -5.57 -5.12
CA GLU A 42 25.73 -5.43 -4.17
C GLU A 42 25.72 -4.04 -3.53
N ASN A 43 26.03 -3.99 -2.22
CA ASN A 43 26.07 -2.76 -1.43
C ASN A 43 24.77 -1.93 -1.46
N ALA A 44 23.64 -2.57 -1.76
CA ALA A 44 22.36 -1.87 -1.78
C ALA A 44 22.00 -1.32 -0.39
N THR A 45 21.43 -0.12 -0.37
CA THR A 45 20.81 0.48 0.81
C THR A 45 19.31 0.24 0.77
N THR A 46 18.80 -0.57 1.70
CA THR A 46 17.35 -0.69 1.90
C THR A 46 16.83 0.56 2.61
N PHE A 47 15.70 1.10 2.14
CA PHE A 47 15.14 2.29 2.74
C PHE A 47 14.48 1.99 4.09
N ASP A 48 14.50 2.96 4.96
CA ASP A 48 13.69 3.05 6.17
C ASP A 48 12.77 4.28 6.12
N ALA A 49 11.91 4.42 7.11
CA ALA A 49 10.96 5.53 7.21
C ALA A 49 11.61 6.94 7.27
N HIS A 50 12.91 7.03 7.57
CA HIS A 50 13.64 8.29 7.56
C HIS A 50 14.31 8.53 6.21
N TYR A 51 15.01 7.51 5.70
CA TYR A 51 15.78 7.65 4.47
C TYR A 51 14.90 7.89 3.24
N ILE A 52 13.75 7.23 3.12
CA ILE A 52 12.81 7.40 2.01
C ILE A 52 12.37 8.87 1.84
N LYS A 53 12.24 9.63 2.94
CA LYS A 53 11.87 11.05 2.90
C LYS A 53 12.95 11.93 2.27
N THR A 54 14.21 11.50 2.30
CA THR A 54 15.32 12.20 1.63
C THR A 54 15.33 11.95 0.12
N LYS A 55 14.57 10.95 -0.34
CA LYS A 55 14.47 10.50 -1.74
C LYS A 55 13.08 10.76 -2.35
N ASN A 56 12.36 11.77 -1.85
CA ASN A 56 11.01 12.11 -2.29
C ASN A 56 10.87 12.25 -3.81
N LYS A 57 11.89 12.82 -4.46
CA LYS A 57 11.86 13.02 -5.91
C LYS A 57 11.94 11.69 -6.66
N GLU A 58 12.92 10.86 -6.33
CA GLU A 58 13.16 9.55 -6.95
C GLU A 58 11.96 8.62 -6.74
N VAL A 59 11.42 8.58 -5.52
CA VAL A 59 10.22 7.80 -5.19
C VAL A 59 9.00 8.32 -5.97
N ALA A 60 8.81 9.63 -6.06
CA ALA A 60 7.71 10.20 -6.83
C ALA A 60 7.82 9.88 -8.33
N GLU A 61 9.03 9.92 -8.90
CA GLU A 61 9.29 9.58 -10.30
C GLU A 61 8.99 8.09 -10.59
N ILE A 62 9.33 7.19 -9.66
CA ILE A 62 8.98 5.76 -9.75
C ILE A 62 7.46 5.59 -9.76
N LEU A 63 6.76 6.19 -8.79
CA LEU A 63 5.31 6.08 -8.70
C LEU A 63 4.59 6.70 -9.90
N GLN A 64 5.09 7.83 -10.43
CA GLN A 64 4.56 8.41 -11.66
C GLN A 64 4.70 7.46 -12.85
N LYS A 65 5.83 6.75 -12.97
CA LYS A 65 6.04 5.76 -14.04
C LYS A 65 5.06 4.59 -13.91
N VAL A 66 4.84 4.07 -12.71
CA VAL A 66 3.88 2.97 -12.46
C VAL A 66 2.46 3.42 -12.78
N HIS A 67 1.98 4.46 -12.10
CA HIS A 67 0.61 4.96 -12.21
C HIS A 67 0.29 5.56 -13.58
N GLY A 68 1.28 6.12 -14.25
CA GLY A 68 1.17 6.69 -15.60
C GLY A 68 1.47 5.73 -16.74
N SER A 69 1.83 4.47 -16.45
CA SER A 69 2.29 3.50 -17.46
C SER A 69 1.25 3.14 -18.50
N GLY A 70 -0.03 3.31 -18.20
CA GLY A 70 -1.13 2.84 -19.05
C GLY A 70 -1.23 1.32 -19.16
N LYS A 71 -0.43 0.58 -18.38
CA LYS A 71 -0.46 -0.88 -18.35
C LYS A 71 -1.66 -1.36 -17.56
N GLU A 72 -2.24 -2.47 -17.98
CA GLU A 72 -3.35 -3.10 -17.27
C GLU A 72 -2.84 -4.34 -16.54
N LEU A 73 -2.63 -4.20 -15.21
CA LEU A 73 -2.19 -5.30 -14.35
C LEU A 73 -3.32 -6.30 -14.16
N GLU A 74 -2.95 -7.54 -13.87
CA GLU A 74 -3.90 -8.57 -13.45
C GLU A 74 -4.32 -8.34 -12.00
N GLY A 75 -5.59 -8.58 -11.73
CA GLY A 75 -6.19 -8.38 -10.43
C GLY A 75 -6.70 -6.95 -10.21
N GLU A 76 -7.53 -6.83 -9.19
CA GLU A 76 -8.07 -5.59 -8.68
C GLU A 76 -8.10 -5.69 -7.16
N PHE A 77 -7.47 -4.75 -6.48
CA PHE A 77 -7.43 -4.74 -5.03
C PHE A 77 -8.68 -4.06 -4.48
N LYS A 78 -9.69 -4.89 -4.16
CA LYS A 78 -10.98 -4.44 -3.63
C LYS A 78 -10.94 -4.38 -2.11
N ILE A 79 -10.60 -3.24 -1.56
CA ILE A 79 -10.34 -3.06 -0.12
C ILE A 79 -11.46 -3.61 0.78
N PHE A 80 -12.72 -3.34 0.47
CA PHE A 80 -13.85 -3.82 1.29
C PHE A 80 -14.05 -5.33 1.22
N ASP A 81 -13.67 -5.97 0.12
CA ASP A 81 -13.68 -7.42 -0.01
C ASP A 81 -12.47 -8.03 0.73
N GLU A 82 -11.31 -7.39 0.70
CA GLU A 82 -10.14 -7.82 1.48
C GLU A 82 -10.40 -7.70 3.00
N ILE A 83 -11.07 -6.65 3.46
CA ILE A 83 -11.48 -6.53 4.87
C ILE A 83 -12.37 -7.73 5.27
N LYS A 84 -13.44 -8.03 4.49
CA LYS A 84 -14.32 -9.16 4.76
C LYS A 84 -13.57 -10.48 4.76
N LYS A 85 -12.66 -10.66 3.81
CA LYS A 85 -11.83 -11.86 3.69
C LYS A 85 -11.02 -12.10 4.97
N TYR A 86 -10.37 -11.07 5.55
CA TYR A 86 -9.65 -11.22 6.81
C TYR A 86 -10.59 -11.42 8.00
N GLU A 87 -11.76 -10.76 8.04
CA GLU A 87 -12.80 -11.04 9.04
C GLU A 87 -13.22 -12.52 9.02
N ASP A 88 -13.41 -13.10 7.82
CA ASP A 88 -13.81 -14.51 7.65
C ASP A 88 -12.68 -15.50 8.00
N LEU A 89 -11.42 -15.09 7.85
CA LEU A 89 -10.25 -15.93 8.15
C LEU A 89 -9.89 -15.96 9.64
N ILE A 90 -10.22 -14.94 10.40
CA ILE A 90 -9.98 -14.86 11.85
C ILE A 90 -10.89 -15.85 12.55
N GLN A 91 -10.30 -16.74 13.36
CA GLN A 91 -11.02 -17.79 14.09
C GLN A 91 -11.47 -17.35 15.48
N GLY A 92 -10.74 -16.42 16.07
CA GLY A 92 -11.00 -15.88 17.40
C GLY A 92 -11.90 -14.65 17.39
N GLU A 93 -12.05 -14.05 18.57
CA GLU A 93 -12.77 -12.81 18.75
C GLU A 93 -11.88 -11.59 18.38
N ILE A 94 -12.39 -10.67 17.58
CA ILE A 94 -11.73 -9.40 17.31
C ILE A 94 -11.91 -8.47 18.51
N LYS A 95 -10.86 -8.33 19.33
CA LYS A 95 -10.91 -7.62 20.62
C LYS A 95 -10.62 -6.12 20.54
N TYR A 96 -10.71 -5.52 19.37
CA TYR A 96 -10.56 -4.07 19.22
C TYR A 96 -11.77 -3.33 19.81
N ALA A 97 -11.48 -2.19 20.46
CA ALA A 97 -12.53 -1.40 21.11
C ALA A 97 -13.57 -0.88 20.09
N TYR A 98 -14.84 -1.12 20.37
CA TYR A 98 -15.98 -0.67 19.54
C TYR A 98 -15.93 -1.19 18.09
N TYR A 99 -15.38 -2.37 17.86
CA TYR A 99 -15.09 -2.90 16.52
C TYR A 99 -16.27 -2.78 15.55
N ASP A 100 -17.44 -3.33 15.88
CA ASP A 100 -18.62 -3.31 14.99
C ASP A 100 -19.02 -1.89 14.58
N LYS A 101 -19.06 -0.97 15.55
CA LYS A 101 -19.40 0.44 15.29
C LYS A 101 -18.36 1.13 14.39
N ILE A 102 -17.10 0.82 14.56
CA ILE A 102 -16.01 1.38 13.74
C ILE A 102 -16.05 0.76 12.34
N ARG A 103 -16.26 -0.54 12.25
CA ARG A 103 -16.45 -1.27 11.00
C ARG A 103 -17.57 -0.65 10.15
N ASP A 104 -18.75 -0.41 10.74
CA ASP A 104 -19.85 0.21 10.02
C ASP A 104 -19.47 1.58 9.45
N LYS A 105 -18.74 2.40 10.22
CA LYS A 105 -18.24 3.69 9.74
C LYS A 105 -17.19 3.55 8.63
N VAL A 106 -16.28 2.59 8.75
CA VAL A 106 -15.26 2.29 7.73
C VAL A 106 -15.93 1.86 6.43
N PHE A 107 -16.96 1.00 6.49
CA PHE A 107 -17.73 0.62 5.30
C PHE A 107 -18.53 1.79 4.72
N GLY A 108 -19.00 2.71 5.55
CA GLY A 108 -19.66 3.96 5.11
C GLY A 108 -18.77 4.84 4.23
N LEU A 109 -17.44 4.74 4.35
CA LEU A 109 -16.50 5.49 3.51
C LEU A 109 -16.53 5.08 2.03
N GLN A 110 -17.13 3.92 1.70
CA GLN A 110 -17.26 3.46 0.32
C GLN A 110 -18.03 4.48 -0.53
N SER A 111 -19.18 4.95 -0.05
CA SER A 111 -19.98 5.94 -0.77
C SER A 111 -19.24 7.26 -0.98
N HIS A 112 -18.44 7.68 0.00
CA HIS A 112 -17.61 8.88 -0.13
C HIS A 112 -16.49 8.72 -1.17
N LEU A 113 -15.86 7.54 -1.26
CA LEU A 113 -14.90 7.25 -2.32
C LEU A 113 -15.55 7.27 -3.71
N GLU A 114 -16.74 6.68 -3.84
CA GLU A 114 -17.52 6.68 -5.09
C GLU A 114 -17.91 8.11 -5.52
N GLU A 115 -18.28 8.97 -4.59
CA GLU A 115 -18.59 10.39 -4.84
C GLU A 115 -17.36 11.19 -5.27
N ILE A 116 -16.21 10.97 -4.64
CA ILE A 116 -14.93 11.62 -4.99
C ILE A 116 -14.44 11.12 -6.36
N GLY A 117 -14.79 9.88 -6.71
CA GLY A 117 -14.34 9.16 -7.88
C GLY A 117 -13.08 8.33 -7.61
N ILE A 118 -13.04 7.13 -8.17
CA ILE A 118 -11.94 6.17 -8.03
C ILE A 118 -11.23 6.08 -9.38
N ASP A 119 -9.94 6.37 -9.40
CA ASP A 119 -9.10 6.15 -10.57
C ASP A 119 -8.65 4.67 -10.60
N ARG A 120 -8.53 4.12 -11.80
CA ARG A 120 -8.07 2.75 -12.00
C ARG A 120 -6.75 2.75 -12.75
N LYS A 121 -5.67 2.53 -12.05
CA LYS A 121 -4.28 2.54 -12.55
C LYS A 121 -3.52 1.33 -12.05
N SER A 122 -2.35 1.06 -12.65
CA SER A 122 -1.39 0.11 -12.11
C SER A 122 -0.87 0.63 -10.78
N CYS A 123 -0.94 -0.19 -9.72
CA CYS A 123 -0.48 0.15 -8.38
C CYS A 123 0.39 -0.98 -7.81
N HIS A 124 1.29 -0.62 -6.91
CA HIS A 124 2.12 -1.57 -6.19
C HIS A 124 1.35 -2.24 -5.03
N ILE A 125 0.48 -1.49 -4.37
CA ILE A 125 -0.38 -1.83 -3.23
C ILE A 125 0.36 -1.86 -1.89
N ASP A 126 1.57 -2.38 -1.83
CA ASP A 126 2.35 -2.54 -0.58
C ASP A 126 3.59 -1.64 -0.56
N LEU A 127 3.38 -0.33 -0.48
CA LEU A 127 4.46 0.66 -0.47
C LEU A 127 5.01 0.89 0.95
N VAL A 128 5.71 -0.11 1.48
CA VAL A 128 6.55 0.03 2.67
C VAL A 128 7.95 0.55 2.28
N PRO A 129 8.65 1.30 3.14
CA PRO A 129 10.00 1.80 2.83
C PRO A 129 10.97 0.69 2.43
N GLU A 130 10.87 -0.47 3.06
CA GLU A 130 11.74 -1.63 2.86
C GLU A 130 11.67 -2.21 1.44
N ASN A 131 10.59 -1.90 0.69
CA ASN A 131 10.44 -2.28 -0.72
C ASN A 131 11.19 -1.34 -1.68
N PHE A 132 11.85 -0.30 -1.17
CA PHE A 132 12.76 0.54 -1.94
C PHE A 132 14.21 0.22 -1.57
N ILE A 133 15.03 -0.01 -2.61
CA ILE A 133 16.47 -0.22 -2.45
C ILE A 133 17.23 0.70 -3.41
N GLU A 134 18.41 1.17 -2.99
CA GLU A 134 19.28 2.03 -3.80
C GLU A 134 20.64 1.37 -3.99
N ASP A 135 21.13 1.32 -5.22
CA ASP A 135 22.47 0.83 -5.52
C ASP A 135 23.56 1.87 -5.22
N GLU A 136 24.82 1.50 -5.35
CA GLU A 136 25.96 2.39 -5.13
C GLU A 136 26.05 3.57 -6.10
N ASN A 137 25.33 3.53 -7.23
CA ASN A 137 25.28 4.60 -8.22
C ASN A 137 24.08 5.55 -7.99
N GLY A 138 23.28 5.30 -6.96
CA GLY A 138 22.11 6.11 -6.62
C GLY A 138 20.85 5.77 -7.41
N ARG A 139 20.81 4.64 -8.13
CA ARG A 139 19.59 4.15 -8.77
C ARG A 139 18.70 3.49 -7.74
N VAL A 140 17.45 3.93 -7.69
CA VAL A 140 16.42 3.38 -6.80
C VAL A 140 15.59 2.35 -7.54
N TYR A 141 15.37 1.20 -6.90
CA TYR A 141 14.50 0.12 -7.35
C TYR A 141 13.32 0.01 -6.40
N LEU A 142 12.18 -0.43 -6.95
CA LEU A 142 10.98 -0.80 -6.20
C LEU A 142 10.77 -2.30 -6.41
N ILE A 143 10.82 -3.04 -5.32
CA ILE A 143 10.76 -4.52 -5.30
C ILE A 143 9.48 -5.01 -4.62
N ASP A 144 9.25 -6.31 -4.67
CA ASP A 144 8.16 -7.02 -3.98
C ASP A 144 6.74 -6.69 -4.48
N TRP A 145 6.50 -7.01 -5.73
CA TRP A 145 5.27 -6.73 -6.47
C TRP A 145 4.16 -7.76 -6.24
N GLU A 146 4.20 -8.55 -5.18
CA GLU A 146 3.29 -9.69 -4.96
C GLU A 146 1.82 -9.29 -4.78
N TYR A 147 1.54 -8.06 -4.36
CA TYR A 147 0.20 -7.48 -4.26
C TYR A 147 -0.19 -6.59 -5.44
N SER A 148 0.73 -6.36 -6.39
CA SER A 148 0.50 -5.43 -7.50
C SER A 148 -0.80 -5.76 -8.26
N SER A 149 -1.60 -4.73 -8.52
CA SER A 149 -2.90 -4.87 -9.16
C SER A 149 -3.42 -3.52 -9.65
N MET A 150 -4.59 -3.54 -10.27
CA MET A 150 -5.30 -2.30 -10.58
C MET A 150 -5.93 -1.73 -9.33
N ASN A 151 -5.67 -0.45 -9.05
CA ASN A 151 -6.25 0.28 -7.92
C ASN A 151 -6.18 1.80 -8.18
N ASP A 152 -6.64 2.58 -7.21
CA ASP A 152 -6.46 4.03 -7.19
C ASP A 152 -5.02 4.39 -6.74
N PRO A 153 -4.30 5.23 -7.49
CA PRO A 153 -2.96 5.69 -7.11
C PRO A 153 -2.86 6.32 -5.72
N MET A 154 -3.97 6.91 -5.24
CA MET A 154 -4.01 7.48 -3.89
C MET A 154 -3.86 6.43 -2.79
N TRP A 155 -4.15 5.15 -3.10
CA TRP A 155 -3.85 4.02 -2.21
C TRP A 155 -2.35 3.92 -1.96
N ASP A 156 -1.55 3.90 -3.02
CA ASP A 156 -0.09 3.79 -2.92
C ASP A 156 0.51 5.00 -2.18
N LEU A 157 0.02 6.21 -2.47
CA LEU A 157 0.46 7.41 -1.74
C LEU A 157 0.08 7.36 -0.25
N ALA A 158 -1.12 6.87 0.07
CA ALA A 158 -1.56 6.70 1.45
C ALA A 158 -0.68 5.68 2.19
N ALA A 159 -0.33 4.54 1.53
CA ALA A 159 0.58 3.53 2.07
C ALA A 159 1.95 4.14 2.38
N LEU A 160 2.58 4.77 1.39
CA LEU A 160 3.86 5.45 1.55
C LEU A 160 3.87 6.40 2.76
N PHE A 161 2.83 7.22 2.92
CA PHE A 161 2.76 8.20 3.99
C PHE A 161 2.57 7.58 5.37
N ILE A 162 1.77 6.51 5.47
CA ILE A 162 1.55 5.81 6.73
C ILE A 162 2.81 5.06 7.16
N GLU A 163 3.36 4.24 6.25
CA GLU A 163 4.48 3.34 6.56
C GLU A 163 5.75 4.13 6.86
N SER A 164 5.94 5.26 6.20
CA SER A 164 7.10 6.12 6.40
C SER A 164 6.85 7.24 7.41
N ASN A 165 5.72 7.25 8.11
CA ASN A 165 5.38 8.25 9.13
C ASN A 165 5.53 9.70 8.63
N TYR A 166 5.00 10.02 7.45
CA TYR A 166 5.00 11.39 6.93
C TYR A 166 4.09 12.29 7.77
N ARG A 167 4.60 13.48 8.08
CA ARG A 167 3.77 14.58 8.62
C ARG A 167 3.03 15.26 7.46
N LYS A 168 1.91 15.91 7.74
CA LYS A 168 1.11 16.63 6.72
C LYS A 168 1.93 17.61 5.86
N SER A 169 2.92 18.27 6.45
CA SER A 169 3.84 19.16 5.70
C SER A 169 4.75 18.38 4.74
N GLU A 170 5.24 17.21 5.16
CA GLU A 170 6.09 16.34 4.34
C GLU A 170 5.30 15.70 3.20
N GLU A 171 4.02 15.33 3.42
CA GLU A 171 3.11 14.91 2.36
C GLU A 171 2.92 16.02 1.31
N GLY A 172 2.75 17.27 1.78
CA GLY A 172 2.68 18.44 0.90
C GLY A 172 3.95 18.67 0.08
N ASP A 173 5.12 18.38 0.65
CA ASP A 173 6.39 18.47 -0.09
C ASP A 173 6.52 17.34 -1.10
N PHE A 174 6.10 16.10 -0.77
CA PHE A 174 6.07 14.98 -1.70
C PHE A 174 5.16 15.26 -2.91
N PHE A 175 3.98 15.83 -2.69
CA PHE A 175 3.05 16.17 -3.78
C PHE A 175 3.64 17.13 -4.81
N LYS A 176 4.60 17.99 -4.44
CA LYS A 176 5.28 18.89 -5.39
C LYS A 176 6.11 18.14 -6.43
N TYR A 177 6.58 16.94 -6.09
CA TYR A 177 7.29 16.06 -7.02
C TYR A 177 6.33 15.14 -7.79
N TYR A 178 5.27 14.66 -7.12
CA TYR A 178 4.36 13.68 -7.72
C TYR A 178 3.32 14.32 -8.64
N TYR A 179 2.79 15.48 -8.32
CA TYR A 179 1.79 16.16 -9.13
C TYR A 179 2.39 17.35 -9.89
N SER A 180 1.84 17.61 -11.10
CA SER A 180 2.02 18.91 -11.72
C SER A 180 1.24 19.99 -10.95
N GLU A 181 1.66 21.25 -10.99
CA GLU A 181 1.01 22.38 -10.31
C GLU A 181 -0.51 22.51 -10.57
N LYS A 182 -1.02 21.89 -11.63
CA LYS A 182 -2.42 21.96 -12.05
C LYS A 182 -3.27 20.77 -11.59
N THR A 183 -2.69 19.74 -10.96
CA THR A 183 -3.43 18.56 -10.55
C THR A 183 -3.99 18.75 -9.15
N PRO A 184 -5.32 18.79 -8.97
CA PRO A 184 -5.89 18.90 -7.63
C PRO A 184 -5.64 17.62 -6.84
N VAL A 185 -5.10 17.75 -5.63
CA VAL A 185 -4.90 16.63 -4.70
C VAL A 185 -6.14 16.49 -3.83
N SER A 186 -6.76 15.33 -3.85
CA SER A 186 -7.85 15.03 -2.93
C SER A 186 -7.31 14.56 -1.58
N ILE A 187 -7.10 15.48 -0.65
CA ILE A 187 -6.68 15.16 0.73
C ILE A 187 -7.72 14.27 1.44
N ALA A 188 -9.01 14.49 1.18
CA ALA A 188 -10.08 13.64 1.71
C ALA A 188 -9.90 12.19 1.27
N LYS A 189 -9.65 11.95 -0.01
CA LYS A 189 -9.44 10.61 -0.59
C LYS A 189 -8.23 9.89 0.01
N ILE A 190 -7.10 10.59 0.15
CA ILE A 190 -5.91 10.05 0.82
C ILE A 190 -6.22 9.69 2.28
N MET A 191 -6.95 10.53 3.00
CA MET A 191 -7.32 10.26 4.38
C MET A 191 -8.23 9.02 4.49
N ILE A 192 -9.18 8.85 3.57
CA ILE A 192 -10.00 7.63 3.50
C ILE A 192 -9.10 6.40 3.31
N TYR A 193 -8.17 6.42 2.34
CA TYR A 193 -7.28 5.29 2.11
C TYR A 193 -6.36 5.00 3.30
N LYS A 194 -5.88 6.00 4.03
CA LYS A 194 -5.15 5.79 5.28
C LYS A 194 -5.99 5.06 6.33
N ILE A 195 -7.27 5.45 6.47
CA ILE A 195 -8.20 4.80 7.40
C ILE A 195 -8.42 3.34 7.01
N LEU A 196 -8.71 3.09 5.72
CA LEU A 196 -8.99 1.76 5.20
C LEU A 196 -7.78 0.82 5.33
N GLN A 197 -6.58 1.31 5.06
CA GLN A 197 -5.35 0.53 5.22
C GLN A 197 -5.08 0.18 6.67
N ASP A 198 -5.19 1.15 7.57
CA ASP A 198 -4.97 0.88 8.99
C ASP A 198 -5.99 -0.12 9.55
N PHE A 199 -7.24 -0.04 9.10
CA PHE A 199 -8.26 -1.02 9.47
C PHE A 199 -7.94 -2.40 8.91
N LEU A 200 -7.61 -2.51 7.62
CA LEU A 200 -7.27 -3.79 6.96
C LEU A 200 -6.06 -4.45 7.62
N TRP A 201 -4.96 -3.71 7.75
CA TRP A 201 -3.72 -4.29 8.27
C TRP A 201 -3.79 -4.62 9.77
N SER A 202 -4.70 -3.98 10.52
CA SER A 202 -4.99 -4.41 11.89
C SER A 202 -5.63 -5.80 11.93
N LEU A 203 -6.54 -6.12 11.00
CA LEU A 203 -7.15 -7.45 10.88
C LEU A 203 -6.15 -8.49 10.37
N TRP A 204 -5.36 -8.15 9.37
CA TRP A 204 -4.26 -9.00 8.87
C TRP A 204 -3.33 -9.41 10.03
N THR A 205 -3.02 -8.49 10.93
CA THR A 205 -2.18 -8.77 12.10
C THR A 205 -2.81 -9.84 12.99
N ILE A 206 -4.09 -9.72 13.32
CA ILE A 206 -4.79 -10.75 14.12
C ILE A 206 -4.72 -12.11 13.43
N TYR A 207 -5.03 -12.16 12.12
CA TYR A 207 -4.99 -13.38 11.35
C TYR A 207 -3.59 -14.04 11.36
N LYS A 208 -2.53 -13.24 11.21
CA LYS A 208 -1.16 -13.77 11.24
C LYS A 208 -0.70 -14.19 12.63
N GLU A 209 -1.14 -13.48 13.68
CA GLU A 209 -0.86 -13.86 15.08
C GLU A 209 -1.55 -15.18 15.46
N GLU A 210 -2.75 -15.47 14.95
CA GLU A 210 -3.40 -16.77 15.09
C GLU A 210 -2.62 -17.92 14.44
N GLN A 211 -1.73 -17.60 13.50
CA GLN A 211 -0.83 -18.56 12.85
C GLN A 211 0.55 -18.63 13.51
N GLY A 212 0.74 -17.95 14.63
CA GLY A 212 1.97 -18.00 15.42
C GLY A 212 3.00 -16.91 15.07
N ALA A 213 2.64 -15.90 14.26
CA ALA A 213 3.47 -14.74 14.09
C ALA A 213 3.38 -13.79 15.29
N GLU A 214 4.42 -12.99 15.54
CA GLU A 214 4.47 -12.02 16.63
C GLU A 214 4.75 -10.61 16.07
N PHE A 215 3.79 -9.71 16.22
CA PHE A 215 3.88 -8.31 15.75
C PHE A 215 3.86 -7.28 16.89
N GLY A 216 3.83 -7.71 18.15
CA GLY A 216 3.80 -6.81 19.30
C GLY A 216 2.58 -5.90 19.29
N SER A 217 2.79 -4.58 19.31
CA SER A 217 1.68 -3.61 19.31
C SER A 217 1.20 -3.21 17.91
N TYR A 218 1.80 -3.72 16.83
CA TYR A 218 1.57 -3.25 15.46
C TYR A 218 0.08 -3.18 15.07
N GLY A 219 -0.67 -4.28 15.23
CA GLY A 219 -2.09 -4.32 14.90
C GLY A 219 -2.93 -3.34 15.72
N GLN A 220 -2.63 -3.22 17.03
CA GLN A 220 -3.31 -2.27 17.91
C GLN A 220 -2.97 -0.81 17.54
N ASP A 221 -1.73 -0.52 17.20
CA ASP A 221 -1.29 0.82 16.80
C ASP A 221 -1.94 1.23 15.47
N ARG A 222 -2.05 0.30 14.52
CA ARG A 222 -2.82 0.47 13.28
C ARG A 222 -4.28 0.82 13.57
N TYR A 223 -4.94 0.01 14.40
CA TYR A 223 -6.34 0.24 14.75
C TYR A 223 -6.54 1.58 15.46
N ASN A 224 -5.66 1.94 16.40
CA ASN A 224 -5.71 3.23 17.09
C ASN A 224 -5.54 4.42 16.13
N ARG A 225 -4.66 4.28 15.12
CA ARG A 225 -4.47 5.31 14.09
C ARG A 225 -5.69 5.40 13.18
N CYS A 226 -6.31 4.27 12.82
CA CYS A 226 -7.59 4.24 12.12
C CYS A 226 -8.66 5.04 12.88
N LEU A 227 -8.84 4.80 14.18
CA LEU A 227 -9.81 5.53 15.01
C LEU A 227 -9.57 7.04 15.00
N LYS A 228 -8.30 7.44 15.16
CA LYS A 228 -7.90 8.85 15.15
C LYS A 228 -8.22 9.50 13.79
N ASN A 229 -7.81 8.88 12.70
CA ASN A 229 -7.98 9.40 11.35
C ASN A 229 -9.47 9.42 10.95
N LEU A 230 -10.25 8.40 11.34
CA LEU A 230 -11.68 8.35 11.10
C LEU A 230 -12.42 9.50 11.83
N LYS A 231 -12.06 9.75 13.08
CA LYS A 231 -12.60 10.90 13.83
C LYS A 231 -12.28 12.22 13.14
N GLU A 232 -11.04 12.44 12.75
CA GLU A 232 -10.60 13.64 12.04
C GLU A 232 -11.34 13.82 10.71
N TYR A 233 -11.55 12.72 9.97
CA TYR A 233 -12.28 12.71 8.71
C TYR A 233 -13.73 13.16 8.90
N ILE A 234 -14.46 12.55 9.84
CA ILE A 234 -15.83 12.89 10.15
C ILE A 234 -15.99 14.37 10.56
N GLU A 235 -15.11 14.86 11.44
CA GLU A 235 -15.14 16.26 11.88
C GLU A 235 -14.85 17.27 10.74
N SER A 236 -14.11 16.86 9.71
CA SER A 236 -13.67 17.74 8.62
C SER A 236 -14.59 17.69 7.40
N TYR A 237 -15.22 16.55 7.11
CA TYR A 237 -15.89 16.29 5.83
C TYR A 237 -17.35 15.84 5.95
N GLU A 238 -17.80 15.36 7.12
CA GLU A 238 -19.19 14.99 7.37
C GLU A 238 -19.91 16.08 8.18
N LYS A 239 -20.26 17.19 7.55
CA LYS A 239 -21.03 18.28 8.18
C LYS A 239 -22.42 18.36 7.59
#